data_ed6ecd1d8f30c285864e032a620b0d3e
#
_entry.id   ed6ecd1d8f30c285864e032a620b0d3e
#
_cell.length_a   1.000
_cell.length_b   1.000
_cell.length_c   1.000
_cell.angle_alpha   90.00
_cell.angle_beta   90.00
_cell.angle_gamma   90.00
#
_symmetry.space_group_name_H-M   'P 1'
#
loop_
_entity.id
_entity.type
_entity.pdbx_description
1 polymer ?
#
loop_
_entity_poly.entity_id
_entity_poly.type
_entity_poly.pdbx_seq_one_letter_code
_entity_poly.pdbx_strand_id
1 'polypeptide(L)' 'MTRDGDKQREPRLDNDILTIEEVATYLRLTPQTIYKWAQDKRIPAAKLGKEWRFRKSIIDRWLDEQILSAESGFEHLKQ' A
#
# COMPACT_ATOMS: atom_id res chain seq x y z
N MET A 1 8.21 31.52 -9.95
CA MET A 1 8.17 31.04 -9.72
C MET A 1 7.58 30.57 -9.16
N THR A 2 7.12 30.76 -8.68
CA THR A 2 6.48 30.26 -8.16
C THR A 2 6.32 29.12 -8.34
N ARG A 3 6.62 28.63 -8.91
CA ARG A 3 6.62 27.43 -9.02
C ARG A 3 6.90 26.73 -7.88
N ASP A 4 7.29 27.23 -6.90
CA ASP A 4 7.63 26.55 -5.72
C ASP A 4 6.44 25.87 -5.09
N GLY A 5 5.34 26.54 -5.01
CA GLY A 5 4.16 25.94 -4.45
C GLY A 5 3.70 24.76 -5.24
N ASP A 6 3.81 24.88 -6.54
CA ASP A 6 3.38 23.80 -7.39
C ASP A 6 4.20 22.56 -7.15
N LYS A 7 5.48 22.76 -6.97
CA LYS A 7 6.33 21.62 -6.73
C LYS A 7 6.02 20.92 -5.44
N GLN A 8 5.61 21.67 -4.47
CA GLN A 8 5.29 21.06 -3.21
C GLN A 8 4.10 20.17 -3.29
N ARG A 9 3.17 20.54 -4.12
CA ARG A 9 2.02 19.68 -4.30
C ARG A 9 2.40 18.37 -4.93
N GLU A 10 3.33 18.41 -5.84
CA GLU A 10 3.74 17.22 -6.53
C GLU A 10 4.32 16.17 -5.60
N PRO A 11 5.18 16.55 -4.67
CA PRO A 11 5.69 15.55 -3.73
C PRO A 11 4.60 14.86 -2.94
N ARG A 12 3.56 15.58 -2.57
CA ARG A 12 2.48 14.93 -1.85
C ARG A 12 1.78 13.90 -2.70
N LEU A 13 1.55 14.24 -3.96
CA LEU A 13 0.92 13.29 -4.86
C LEU A 13 1.78 12.08 -5.06
N ASP A 14 3.08 12.30 -5.19
CA ASP A 14 4.00 11.19 -5.37
C ASP A 14 4.01 10.30 -4.16
N ASN A 15 3.92 10.89 -2.99
CA ASN A 15 3.94 10.11 -1.77
C ASN A 15 2.72 9.23 -1.64
N ASP A 16 1.62 9.62 -2.24
CA ASP A 16 0.41 8.82 -2.16
C ASP A 16 0.45 7.63 -3.10
N ILE A 17 1.18 7.73 -4.18
CA ILE A 17 1.32 6.63 -5.14
C ILE A 17 2.64 5.93 -4.85
N LEU A 18 2.56 4.64 -4.60
CA LEU A 18 3.73 3.87 -4.19
C LEU A 18 4.06 2.77 -5.19
N THR A 19 5.34 2.48 -5.29
CA THR A 19 5.82 1.33 -6.06
C THR A 19 5.84 0.10 -5.16
N ILE A 20 6.14 -1.05 -5.76
CA ILE A 20 6.28 -2.28 -5.00
C ILE A 20 7.33 -2.11 -3.91
N GLU A 21 8.47 -1.56 -4.27
CA GLU A 21 9.54 -1.38 -3.29
C GLU A 21 9.14 -0.47 -2.15
N GLU A 22 8.40 0.58 -2.48
CA GLU A 22 7.97 1.51 -1.45
C GLU A 22 6.95 0.88 -0.52
N VAL A 23 6.02 0.10 -1.05
CA VAL A 23 5.06 -0.59 -0.21
C VAL A 23 5.77 -1.61 0.67
N ALA A 24 6.73 -2.32 0.10
CA ALA A 24 7.48 -3.30 0.87
C ALA A 24 8.19 -2.63 2.04
N THR A 25 8.85 -1.52 1.78
CA THR A 25 9.53 -0.78 2.84
C THR A 25 8.51 -0.28 3.88
N TYR A 26 7.42 0.25 3.40
CA TYR A 26 6.40 0.82 4.28
C TYR A 26 5.80 -0.25 5.20
N LEU A 27 5.53 -1.42 4.67
CA LEU A 27 4.95 -2.50 5.43
C LEU A 27 6.01 -3.40 6.06
N ARG A 28 7.27 -3.11 5.80
CA ARG A 28 8.40 -3.87 6.34
C ARG A 28 8.36 -5.32 5.87
N LEU A 29 8.10 -5.48 4.59
CA LEU A 29 8.09 -6.78 3.93
C LEU A 29 9.06 -6.75 2.77
N THR A 30 9.22 -7.87 2.11
CA THR A 30 10.09 -7.91 0.94
C THR A 30 9.31 -7.53 -0.32
N PRO A 31 10.00 -6.98 -1.32
CA PRO A 31 9.34 -6.68 -2.58
C PRO A 31 8.72 -7.92 -3.23
N GLN A 32 9.35 -9.06 -3.07
CA GLN A 32 8.81 -10.28 -3.66
C GLN A 32 7.45 -10.63 -3.07
N THR A 33 7.30 -10.45 -1.78
CA THR A 33 6.04 -10.72 -1.13
C THR A 33 4.96 -9.79 -1.67
N ILE A 34 5.29 -8.52 -1.81
CA ILE A 34 4.31 -7.55 -2.32
C ILE A 34 3.95 -7.88 -3.76
N TYR A 35 4.93 -8.23 -4.57
CA TYR A 35 4.68 -8.56 -5.96
C TYR A 35 3.72 -9.75 -6.05
N LYS A 36 3.99 -10.78 -5.27
CA LYS A 36 3.15 -11.97 -5.28
C LYS A 36 1.73 -11.65 -4.84
N TRP A 37 1.60 -10.87 -3.79
CA TRP A 37 0.28 -10.50 -3.30
C TRP A 37 -0.48 -9.66 -4.32
N ALA A 38 0.22 -8.78 -5.03
CA ALA A 38 -0.43 -7.98 -6.07
C ALA A 38 -0.92 -8.88 -7.18
N GLN A 39 -0.12 -9.84 -7.60
CA GLN A 39 -0.52 -10.77 -8.64
C GLN A 39 -1.71 -11.61 -8.19
N ASP A 40 -1.74 -12.01 -6.95
CA ASP A 40 -2.80 -12.85 -6.42
C ASP A 40 -4.01 -12.03 -5.98
N LYS A 41 -3.96 -10.73 -6.14
CA LYS A 41 -5.05 -9.84 -5.76
C LYS A 41 -5.35 -9.91 -4.28
N ARG A 42 -4.32 -10.09 -3.48
CA ARG A 42 -4.44 -10.13 -2.04
C ARG A 42 -4.15 -8.80 -1.40
N ILE A 43 -3.69 -7.83 -2.17
CA ILE A 43 -3.41 -6.48 -1.71
C ILE A 43 -3.93 -5.54 -2.78
N PRO A 44 -4.58 -4.42 -2.40
CA PRO A 44 -5.12 -3.51 -3.41
C PRO A 44 -4.00 -2.88 -4.22
N ALA A 45 -4.02 -3.13 -5.52
CA ALA A 45 -2.97 -2.66 -6.41
C ALA A 45 -3.54 -2.47 -7.80
N ALA A 46 -2.90 -1.62 -8.58
CA ALA A 46 -3.26 -1.39 -9.96
C ALA A 46 -2.08 -1.76 -10.85
N LYS A 47 -2.36 -2.51 -11.89
CA LYS A 47 -1.33 -2.82 -12.87
C LYS A 47 -1.45 -1.84 -14.01
N LEU A 48 -0.47 -0.96 -14.11
CA LEU A 48 -0.47 0.08 -15.13
C LEU A 48 0.63 -0.26 -16.14
N GLY A 49 0.21 -0.82 -17.27
CA GLY A 49 1.17 -1.33 -18.21
C GLY A 49 1.90 -2.51 -17.61
N LYS A 50 3.19 -2.37 -17.43
CA LYS A 50 3.99 -3.43 -16.82
C LYS A 50 4.31 -3.16 -15.37
N GLU A 51 3.80 -2.06 -14.81
CA GLU A 51 4.19 -1.64 -13.49
C GLU A 51 3.03 -1.77 -12.52
N TRP A 52 3.35 -2.16 -11.29
CA TRP A 52 2.38 -2.17 -10.22
C TRP A 52 2.45 -0.85 -9.48
N ARG A 53 1.29 -0.31 -9.14
CA ARG A 53 1.23 0.91 -8.35
C ARG A 53 0.19 0.75 -7.28
N PHE A 54 0.39 1.45 -6.18
CA PHE A 54 -0.46 1.35 -5.00
C PHE A 54 -0.79 2.75 -4.53
N ARG A 55 -1.89 2.90 -3.83
CA ARG A 55 -2.23 4.17 -3.23
C ARG A 55 -2.11 4.03 -1.73
N LYS A 56 -1.28 4.89 -1.13
CA LYS A 56 -0.98 4.76 0.29
C LYS A 56 -2.23 4.77 1.15
N SER A 57 -3.17 5.67 0.87
CA SER A 57 -4.38 5.75 1.68
C SER A 57 -5.18 4.45 1.62
N ILE A 58 -5.18 3.79 0.47
CA ILE A 58 -5.90 2.54 0.32
C ILE A 58 -5.14 1.42 1.00
N ILE A 59 -3.81 1.44 0.92
CA ILE A 59 -3.00 0.45 1.62
C ILE A 59 -3.21 0.57 3.13
N ASP A 60 -3.29 1.79 3.64
CA ASP A 60 -3.51 2.00 5.06
C ASP A 60 -4.85 1.43 5.50
N ARG A 61 -5.89 1.66 4.71
CA ARG A 61 -7.20 1.13 5.04
C ARG A 61 -7.19 -0.39 4.96
N TRP A 62 -6.56 -0.93 3.94
CA TRP A 62 -6.46 -2.37 3.78
C TRP A 62 -5.74 -2.99 4.98
N LEU A 63 -4.67 -2.34 5.43
CA LEU A 63 -3.92 -2.84 6.57
C LEU A 63 -4.77 -2.82 7.83
N ASP A 64 -5.53 -1.74 8.02
CA ASP A 64 -6.42 -1.66 9.16
C ASP A 64 -7.43 -2.81 9.14
N GLU A 65 -7.94 -3.11 7.96
CA GLU A 65 -8.90 -4.21 7.85
C GLU A 65 -8.26 -5.54 8.19
N GLN A 66 -7.00 -5.73 7.80
CA GLN A 66 -6.30 -6.96 8.14
C GLN A 66 -6.11 -7.08 9.65
N ILE A 67 -5.76 -5.98 10.28
CA ILE A 67 -5.54 -5.97 11.71
C ILE A 67 -6.85 -6.28 12.45
N LEU A 68 -7.92 -5.63 12.07
CA LEU A 68 -9.20 -5.84 12.71
C LEU A 68 -9.70 -7.26 12.49
N SER A 69 -9.48 -7.77 11.31
CA SER A 69 -9.90 -9.12 10.99
C SER A 69 -9.10 -10.13 11.82
N ALA A 70 -7.81 -9.89 11.97
CA ALA A 70 -6.98 -10.77 12.76
C ALA A 70 -7.37 -10.75 14.22
N GLU A 71 -7.70 -9.56 14.72
CA GLU A 71 -8.13 -9.45 16.10
C GLU A 71 -9.42 -10.21 16.33
N SER A 72 -10.35 -10.06 15.43
CA SER A 72 -11.61 -10.77 15.54
C SER A 72 -11.39 -12.27 15.49
N GLY A 73 -10.53 -12.70 14.60
CA GLY A 73 -10.22 -14.11 14.51
C GLY A 73 -9.54 -14.62 15.75
N PHE A 74 -8.63 -13.82 16.26
CA PHE A 74 -7.91 -14.21 17.44
C PHE A 74 -8.85 -14.34 18.65
N GLU A 75 -9.73 -13.38 18.81
CA GLU A 75 -10.68 -13.44 19.90
C GLU A 75 -11.59 -14.65 19.77
N HIS A 76 -11.98 -14.93 18.56
CA HIS A 76 -12.82 -16.09 18.31
C HIS A 76 -12.12 -17.36 18.73
N LEU A 77 -10.84 -17.45 18.42
CA LEU A 77 -10.07 -18.62 18.75
C LEU A 77 -9.90 -18.80 20.25
N LYS A 78 -9.84 -17.72 20.96
CA LYS A 78 -9.68 -17.81 22.38
C LYS A 78 -10.90 -18.39 23.07
N GLN A 79 -12.00 -18.32 22.44
CA GLN A 79 -13.22 -18.86 23.00
C GLN A 79 -13.41 -20.30 22.57
#